data_b9be08a15ab30c30f8989d33869c8ea2
#
_entry.id   b9be08a15ab30c30f8989d33869c8ea2
#
_cell.length_a   1.000
_cell.length_b   1.000
_cell.length_c   1.000
_cell.angle_alpha   90.00
_cell.angle_beta   90.00
_cell.angle_gamma   90.00
#
_symmetry.space_group_name_H-M   'P 1'
#
loop_
_entity.id
_entity.type
_entity.pdbx_description
1 polymer ?
#
loop_
_entity_poly.entity_id
_entity_poly.type
_entity_poly.pdbx_seq_one_letter_code
_entity_poly.pdbx_strand_id
1 'polypeptide(L)'
;MTDLGFYEEYVNPIKEGIKTSTIRRHFTAKIGDNVKAYNSNIPLLWNGKHRSFGNLKITDIQYIRFDEIDKEIARTEGYLHEDLLKETLYGIYDSGIEDSTLLYYIQFEFIPLEQEDDTDESIE
;
A
#
# COMPACT_ATOMS: atom_id res chain seq x y z
N MET A 1 12.65 -2.51 -10.28
CA MET A 1 11.39 -1.85 -10.01
C MET A 1 10.79 -2.36 -8.73
N THR A 2 10.25 -1.47 -7.95
CA THR A 2 9.71 -1.82 -6.64
C THR A 2 8.24 -2.19 -6.77
N ASP A 3 7.86 -3.32 -6.21
CA ASP A 3 6.46 -3.71 -6.12
C ASP A 3 6.05 -3.60 -4.67
N LEU A 4 4.79 -3.30 -4.43
CA LEU A 4 4.29 -3.18 -3.08
C LEU A 4 3.25 -4.25 -2.82
N GLY A 5 3.45 -5.02 -1.76
CA GLY A 5 2.51 -6.04 -1.36
C GLY A 5 1.61 -5.54 -0.25
N PHE A 6 0.35 -5.92 -0.31
CA PHE A 6 -0.64 -5.55 0.70
C PHE A 6 -1.39 -6.79 1.13
N TYR A 7 -1.75 -6.88 2.41
CA TYR A 7 -2.64 -7.94 2.87
C TYR A 7 -3.99 -7.79 2.20
N GLU A 8 -4.68 -8.88 2.05
CA GLU A 8 -5.93 -8.90 1.32
C GLU A 8 -6.93 -7.86 1.85
N GLU A 9 -6.93 -7.63 3.14
CA GLU A 9 -7.88 -6.70 3.72
C GLU A 9 -7.69 -5.27 3.24
N TYR A 10 -6.54 -4.94 2.66
CA TYR A 10 -6.29 -3.59 2.16
C TYR A 10 -6.58 -3.45 0.67
N VAL A 11 -6.82 -4.56 -0.03
CA VAL A 11 -6.97 -4.50 -1.48
C VAL A 11 -8.19 -3.66 -1.87
N ASN A 12 -9.36 -3.98 -1.30
CA ASN A 12 -10.56 -3.22 -1.64
C ASN A 12 -10.50 -1.77 -1.18
N PRO A 13 -10.02 -1.46 0.02
CA PRO A 13 -9.88 -0.05 0.39
C PRO A 13 -8.99 0.74 -0.56
N ILE A 14 -7.94 0.13 -1.09
CA ILE A 14 -7.09 0.80 -2.07
C ILE A 14 -7.86 1.01 -3.37
N LYS A 15 -8.57 -0.01 -3.84
CA LYS A 15 -9.32 0.11 -5.08
C LYS A 15 -10.42 1.16 -4.99
N GLU A 16 -10.97 1.34 -3.80
CA GLU A 16 -12.07 2.27 -3.60
C GLU A 16 -11.63 3.68 -3.25
N GLY A 17 -10.33 3.89 -3.13
CA GLY A 17 -9.83 5.23 -2.80
C GLY A 17 -9.92 5.58 -1.33
N ILE A 18 -10.23 4.63 -0.48
CA ILE A 18 -10.28 4.86 0.97
C ILE A 18 -8.87 4.86 1.55
N LYS A 19 -8.02 3.94 1.08
CA LYS A 19 -6.63 3.89 1.48
C LYS A 19 -5.80 4.45 0.35
N THR A 20 -5.15 5.59 0.58
CA THR A 20 -4.39 6.29 -0.44
C THR A 20 -2.93 6.47 -0.06
N SER A 21 -2.47 5.73 0.94
CA SER A 21 -1.08 5.82 1.37
C SER A 21 -0.65 4.50 1.99
N THR A 22 0.66 4.36 2.16
CA THR A 22 1.22 3.22 2.85
C THR A 22 2.44 3.68 3.62
N ILE A 23 2.71 3.04 4.75
CA ILE A 23 3.86 3.36 5.58
C ILE A 23 4.81 2.17 5.53
N ARG A 24 6.05 2.41 5.19
CA ARG A 24 7.05 1.37 5.01
C ARG A 24 8.36 1.77 5.67
N ARG A 25 9.11 0.77 6.12
CA ARG A 25 10.44 1.06 6.67
C ARG A 25 11.45 1.26 5.56
N HIS A 26 11.23 0.63 4.40
CA HIS A 26 12.15 0.74 3.26
C HIS A 26 11.35 0.96 2.01
N PHE A 27 11.84 1.82 1.14
CA PHE A 27 11.16 2.12 -0.11
C PHE A 27 12.18 2.74 -1.07
N THR A 28 12.17 2.31 -2.32
CA THR A 28 13.18 2.77 -3.26
C THR A 28 12.63 3.48 -4.49
N ALA A 29 11.31 3.49 -4.69
CA ALA A 29 10.75 4.19 -5.83
C ALA A 29 10.72 5.69 -5.57
N LYS A 30 10.39 6.47 -6.58
CA LYS A 30 10.41 7.91 -6.54
C LYS A 30 9.06 8.48 -6.86
N ILE A 31 8.84 9.75 -6.51
CA ILE A 31 7.62 10.45 -6.89
C ILE A 31 7.49 10.40 -8.40
N GLY A 32 6.31 10.04 -8.87
CA GLY A 32 6.03 9.90 -10.29
C GLY A 32 6.16 8.49 -10.81
N ASP A 33 6.80 7.60 -10.06
CA ASP A 33 6.94 6.23 -10.50
C ASP A 33 5.60 5.49 -10.39
N ASN A 34 5.41 4.52 -11.29
CA ASN A 34 4.32 3.58 -11.17
C ASN A 34 4.89 2.30 -10.58
N VAL A 35 4.30 1.82 -9.50
CA VAL A 35 4.72 0.56 -8.89
C VAL A 35 3.55 -0.40 -8.93
N LYS A 36 3.85 -1.68 -9.05
CA LYS A 36 2.81 -2.69 -9.10
C LYS A 36 2.33 -2.98 -7.68
N ALA A 37 1.01 -3.08 -7.52
CA ALA A 37 0.42 -3.44 -6.24
C ALA A 37 -0.07 -4.86 -6.33
N TYR A 38 0.26 -5.68 -5.35
CA TYR A 38 -0.14 -7.07 -5.38
C TYR A 38 -0.70 -7.50 -4.02
N ASN A 39 -1.53 -8.54 -4.08
CA ASN A 39 -2.15 -9.13 -2.90
C ASN A 39 -1.18 -10.15 -2.33
N SER A 40 -0.58 -9.84 -1.19
CA SER A 40 0.45 -10.70 -0.62
C SER A 40 -0.13 -11.98 -0.01
N ASN A 41 -1.45 -12.09 0.10
CA ASN A 41 -2.07 -13.33 0.55
C ASN A 41 -2.16 -14.37 -0.56
N ILE A 42 -1.93 -13.98 -1.81
CA ILE A 42 -1.92 -14.93 -2.91
C ILE A 42 -0.51 -15.44 -3.11
N PRO A 43 -0.28 -16.75 -3.03
CA PRO A 43 1.08 -17.27 -3.16
C PRO A 43 1.69 -16.95 -4.51
N LEU A 44 2.96 -16.62 -4.49
CA LEU A 44 3.66 -16.25 -5.71
C LEU A 44 3.63 -17.37 -6.72
N LEU A 45 3.77 -18.60 -6.27
CA LEU A 45 3.85 -19.73 -7.18
C LEU A 45 2.53 -20.23 -7.68
N TRP A 46 1.43 -19.67 -7.22
CA TRP A 46 0.12 -20.12 -7.62
C TRP A 46 -0.20 -19.50 -8.96
N ASN A 47 0.42 -20.03 -10.00
CA ASN A 47 0.29 -19.56 -11.35
C ASN A 47 0.75 -18.14 -11.56
N GLY A 48 1.07 -17.44 -10.54
CA GLY A 48 1.47 -16.05 -10.64
C GLY A 48 0.40 -15.15 -11.20
N LYS A 49 -0.79 -15.68 -11.42
CA LYS A 49 -1.82 -14.88 -12.04
C LYS A 49 -2.62 -14.15 -11.02
N HIS A 50 -3.04 -12.96 -11.36
CA HIS A 50 -3.98 -12.17 -10.55
C HIS A 50 -3.45 -11.81 -9.18
N ARG A 51 -2.17 -11.98 -8.96
CA ARG A 51 -1.60 -11.53 -7.72
C ARG A 51 -1.57 -10.02 -7.70
N SER A 52 -1.29 -9.40 -8.84
CA SER A 52 -1.32 -7.95 -8.95
C SER A 52 -2.74 -7.49 -9.17
N PHE A 53 -3.17 -6.46 -8.44
CA PHE A 53 -4.52 -5.95 -8.62
C PHE A 53 -4.51 -4.55 -9.23
N GLY A 54 -3.34 -4.01 -9.56
CA GLY A 54 -3.26 -2.71 -10.23
C GLY A 54 -1.90 -2.10 -10.02
N ASN A 55 -1.82 -0.81 -10.32
CA ASN A 55 -0.60 -0.05 -10.14
C ASN A 55 -0.88 1.13 -9.23
N LEU A 56 0.17 1.65 -8.63
CA LEU A 56 0.08 2.83 -7.80
C LEU A 56 1.03 3.86 -8.37
N LYS A 57 0.51 5.04 -8.67
CA LYS A 57 1.35 6.14 -9.08
C LYS A 57 1.75 6.89 -7.82
N ILE A 58 3.02 6.99 -7.58
CA ILE A 58 3.53 7.60 -6.34
C ILE A 58 3.41 9.10 -6.47
N THR A 59 2.62 9.72 -5.59
CA THR A 59 2.38 11.15 -5.67
C THR A 59 3.17 11.94 -4.63
N ASP A 60 3.54 11.30 -3.52
CA ASP A 60 4.33 12.00 -2.50
C ASP A 60 5.06 10.97 -1.65
N ILE A 61 6.22 11.34 -1.16
CA ILE A 61 7.01 10.51 -0.27
C ILE A 61 7.55 11.42 0.84
N GLN A 62 7.25 11.08 2.08
CA GLN A 62 7.74 11.83 3.22
C GLN A 62 8.41 10.90 4.19
N TYR A 63 9.37 11.43 4.91
CA TYR A 63 10.10 10.67 5.93
C TYR A 63 9.55 11.16 7.26
N ILE A 64 8.86 10.32 8.00
CA ILE A 64 8.22 10.74 9.23
C ILE A 64 8.68 9.84 10.38
N ARG A 65 8.58 10.37 11.61
CA ARG A 65 8.82 9.56 12.78
C ARG A 65 7.52 8.87 13.17
N PHE A 66 7.65 7.73 13.82
CA PHE A 66 6.47 7.00 14.24
C PHE A 66 5.57 7.86 15.14
N ASP A 67 6.18 8.68 16.01
CA ASP A 67 5.39 9.52 16.92
C ASP A 67 4.75 10.71 16.21
N GLU A 68 5.04 10.92 14.93
CA GLU A 68 4.39 11.97 14.15
C GLU A 68 3.13 11.50 13.45
N ILE A 69 2.80 10.22 13.56
CA ILE A 69 1.58 9.71 12.95
C ILE A 69 0.39 10.33 13.67
N ASP A 70 -0.45 11.01 12.90
CA ASP A 70 -1.59 11.71 13.46
C ASP A 70 -2.87 11.22 12.77
N LYS A 71 -3.97 11.87 13.09
CA LYS A 71 -5.28 11.49 12.59
C LYS A 71 -5.35 11.60 11.07
N GLU A 72 -4.71 12.61 10.51
CA GLU A 72 -4.75 12.83 9.09
C GLU A 72 -4.01 11.70 8.36
N ILE A 73 -2.86 11.31 8.84
CA ILE A 73 -2.11 10.20 8.27
C ILE A 73 -2.91 8.92 8.40
N ALA A 74 -3.53 8.70 9.56
CA ALA A 74 -4.33 7.50 9.77
C ALA A 74 -5.47 7.42 8.76
N ARG A 75 -6.09 8.57 8.45
CA ARG A 75 -7.19 8.56 7.50
C ARG A 75 -6.74 8.13 6.12
N THR A 76 -5.60 8.61 5.65
CA THR A 76 -5.12 8.22 4.33
C THR A 76 -4.72 6.74 4.30
N GLU A 77 -4.40 6.17 5.45
CA GLU A 77 -4.10 4.74 5.54
C GLU A 77 -5.37 3.89 5.66
N GLY A 78 -6.52 4.51 5.76
CA GLY A 78 -7.78 3.80 5.85
C GLY A 78 -8.24 3.51 7.27
N TYR A 79 -7.71 4.23 8.24
CA TYR A 79 -8.08 4.01 9.65
C TYR A 79 -8.83 5.21 10.20
N LEU A 80 -9.74 4.94 11.13
CA LEU A 80 -10.50 6.01 11.75
C LEU A 80 -9.70 6.75 12.82
N HIS A 81 -8.77 6.08 13.47
CA HIS A 81 -8.01 6.66 14.55
C HIS A 81 -6.55 6.31 14.41
N GLU A 82 -5.69 7.23 14.84
CA GLU A 82 -4.25 6.99 14.77
C GLU A 82 -3.81 5.84 15.65
N ASP A 83 -4.52 5.58 16.74
CA ASP A 83 -4.14 4.47 17.62
C ASP A 83 -4.27 3.13 16.91
N LEU A 84 -5.31 2.98 16.08
CA LEU A 84 -5.50 1.75 15.34
C LEU A 84 -4.37 1.53 14.35
N LEU A 85 -3.95 2.61 13.68
CA LEU A 85 -2.85 2.50 12.74
C LEU A 85 -1.56 2.14 13.47
N LYS A 86 -1.30 2.79 14.60
CA LYS A 86 -0.07 2.53 15.35
C LYS A 86 -0.03 1.10 15.86
N GLU A 87 -1.15 0.58 16.31
CA GLU A 87 -1.20 -0.81 16.75
C GLU A 87 -0.91 -1.76 15.61
N THR A 88 -1.45 -1.46 14.43
CA THR A 88 -1.22 -2.29 13.27
C THR A 88 0.25 -2.30 12.89
N LEU A 89 0.89 -1.14 12.95
CA LEU A 89 2.31 -1.06 12.61
C LEU A 89 3.17 -1.82 13.63
N TYR A 90 2.83 -1.76 14.90
CA TYR A 90 3.53 -2.56 15.90
C TYR A 90 3.43 -4.05 15.56
N GLY A 91 2.25 -4.49 15.12
CA GLY A 91 2.06 -5.89 14.78
C GLY A 91 2.85 -6.29 13.55
N ILE A 92 2.88 -5.42 12.53
CA ILE A 92 3.58 -5.73 11.29
C ILE A 92 5.09 -5.78 11.51
N TYR A 93 5.62 -4.83 12.27
CA TYR A 93 7.07 -4.72 12.43
C TYR A 93 7.59 -5.35 13.71
N ASP A 94 6.71 -6.04 14.44
CA ASP A 94 7.12 -6.93 15.52
C ASP A 94 8.04 -6.28 16.52
N SER A 95 7.58 -5.28 17.17
CA SER A 95 8.30 -4.59 18.23
C SER A 95 9.58 -3.89 17.76
N GLY A 96 9.80 -3.77 16.49
CA GLY A 96 10.96 -3.04 16.00
C GLY A 96 10.71 -1.56 15.83
N ILE A 97 9.61 -1.03 16.34
CA ILE A 97 9.26 0.36 16.17
C ILE A 97 9.28 1.08 17.51
N GLU A 98 9.92 2.23 17.53
CA GLU A 98 9.96 3.13 18.67
C GLU A 98 9.40 4.47 18.23
N ASP A 99 9.19 5.36 19.19
CA ASP A 99 8.64 6.69 18.87
C ASP A 99 9.47 7.44 17.85
N SER A 100 10.79 7.28 17.89
CA SER A 100 11.68 8.01 17.00
C SER A 100 11.99 7.26 15.72
N THR A 101 11.41 6.09 15.50
CA THR A 101 11.68 5.30 14.29
C THR A 101 11.24 6.09 13.07
N LEU A 102 12.11 6.18 12.07
CA LEU A 102 11.80 6.87 10.83
C LEU A 102 11.17 5.90 9.85
N LEU A 103 10.12 6.38 9.20
CA LEU A 103 9.34 5.58 8.26
C LEU A 103 9.07 6.39 7.02
N TYR A 104 8.89 5.71 5.91
CA TYR A 104 8.45 6.37 4.68
C TYR A 104 6.93 6.41 4.69
N TYR A 105 6.39 7.60 4.52
CA TYR A 105 4.95 7.81 4.35
C TYR A 105 4.73 8.09 2.88
N ILE A 106 4.15 7.13 2.17
CA ILE A 106 4.09 7.14 0.72
C ILE A 106 2.64 7.31 0.31
N GLN A 107 2.35 8.38 -0.42
CA GLN A 107 1.01 8.62 -0.93
C GLN A 107 0.96 8.22 -2.39
N PHE A 108 -0.19 7.74 -2.83
CA PHE A 108 -0.30 7.21 -4.19
C PHE A 108 -1.71 7.37 -4.72
N GLU A 109 -1.82 7.20 -6.03
CA GLU A 109 -3.06 7.16 -6.74
C GLU A 109 -3.20 5.77 -7.35
N PHE A 110 -4.34 5.11 -7.14
CA PHE A 110 -4.55 3.76 -7.64
C PHE A 110 -4.91 3.80 -9.12
N ILE A 111 -4.26 2.94 -9.89
CA ILE A 111 -4.53 2.80 -11.31
C ILE A 111 -4.96 1.37 -11.56
N PRO A 112 -6.22 1.15 -11.96
CA PRO A 112 -6.71 -0.22 -12.17
C PRO A 112 -5.99 -0.91 -13.32
N LEU A 113 -6.07 -2.22 -13.32
CA LEU A 113 -5.54 -2.99 -14.43
C LEU A 113 -6.48 -2.86 -15.61
N GLU A 114 -5.97 -2.33 -16.69
CA GLU A 114 -6.83 -2.11 -17.81
C GLU A 114 -7.03 -3.31 -18.66
N GLN A 115 -6.03 -4.10 -18.81
CA GLN A 115 -6.16 -5.21 -19.68
C GLN A 115 -7.17 -6.19 -19.21
N GLU A 116 -7.58 -6.11 -17.97
CA GLU A 116 -8.60 -6.95 -17.52
C GLU A 116 -9.84 -6.77 -18.30
N ASP A 117 -10.05 -5.55 -18.66
CA ASP A 117 -11.24 -5.25 -19.35
C ASP A 117 -11.29 -5.87 -20.65
N ASP A 118 -10.23 -5.94 -21.25
CA ASP A 118 -10.22 -6.34 -22.54
C ASP A 118 -10.35 -7.73 -22.72
N THR A 119 -10.08 -8.24 -21.99
CA THR A 119 -10.00 -9.55 -22.23
C THR A 119 -11.25 -10.23 -22.25
N ASP A 120 -11.21 -9.69 -22.32
CA ASP A 120 -11.71 -10.13 -22.42
C ASP A 120 -12.36 -10.52 -22.77
N GLU A 121 -12.53 -10.47 -22.68
CA GLU A 121 -12.92 -10.64 -23.02
C GLU A 121 -13.05 -11.02 -23.67
N SER A 122 -12.92 -11.01 -23.86
CA SER A 122 -12.82 -11.28 -24.58
C SER A 122 -12.89 -12.22 -24.83
N ILE A 123 -12.86 -12.67 -24.71
CA ILE A 123 -12.95 -13.42 -24.99
C ILE A 123 -13.61 -14.05 -25.05
N GLU A 124 -13.90 -14.09 -25.00
CA GLU A 124 -14.47 -14.46 -25.05
C GLU A 124 -14.87 -14.72 -25.43
#